data_82da555fa31636e78d0e87989ac73323
#
_entry.id   82da555fa31636e78d0e87989ac73323
#
_cell.length_a   1.000
_cell.length_b   1.000
_cell.length_c   1.000
_cell.angle_alpha   90.00
_cell.angle_beta   90.00
_cell.angle_gamma   90.00
#
_symmetry.space_group_name_H-M   'P 1'
#
loop_
_entity.id
_entity.type
_entity.pdbx_description
1 polymer ?
#
loop_
_entity_poly.entity_id
_entity_poly.type
_entity_poly.pdbx_seq_one_letter_code
_entity_poly.pdbx_strand_id
1 'polypeptide(L)'
;MKVIEFISLLDIQDLNRLRVRLTTENGELIDVMYQFESFINNKWVAIVRYDWAHGYFHRDVIQPNGDKEKQLIEMDSLKSASKYAEQDLKDRWEWYRESYIKKLKKKLLWHIKKL
;
A
#
# COMPACT_ATOMS: atom_id res chain seq x y z
N MET A 1 -0.01 5.07 -24.83
CA MET A 1 -0.08 4.72 -23.40
C MET A 1 0.65 5.78 -22.59
N LYS A 2 0.02 6.29 -21.54
CA LYS A 2 0.61 7.32 -20.68
C LYS A 2 0.66 6.81 -19.25
N VAL A 3 1.82 6.93 -18.59
CA VAL A 3 2.00 6.56 -17.19
C VAL A 3 2.24 7.82 -16.38
N ILE A 4 1.48 7.98 -15.31
CA ILE A 4 1.61 9.09 -14.36
C ILE A 4 2.02 8.49 -13.02
N GLU A 5 3.14 8.96 -12.46
CA GLU A 5 3.61 8.54 -11.14
C GLU A 5 3.78 9.76 -10.26
N PHE A 6 3.34 9.66 -9.02
CA PHE A 6 3.53 10.73 -8.03
C PHE A 6 3.52 10.19 -6.61
N ILE A 7 3.98 11.02 -5.69
CA ILE A 7 3.97 10.74 -4.25
C ILE A 7 3.05 11.75 -3.59
N SER A 8 2.18 11.27 -2.70
CA SER A 8 1.29 12.08 -1.89
C SER A 8 1.63 11.87 -0.42
N LEU A 9 1.96 12.93 0.30
CA LEU A 9 2.32 12.85 1.71
C LEU A 9 1.06 12.64 2.57
N LEU A 10 1.19 11.79 3.59
CA LEU A 10 0.11 11.48 4.52
C LEU A 10 0.28 12.21 5.86
N ASP A 11 1.49 12.67 6.17
CA ASP A 11 1.78 13.42 7.39
C ASP A 11 2.71 14.60 7.13
N ILE A 12 2.80 15.49 8.12
CA ILE A 12 3.59 16.72 8.02
C ILE A 12 5.09 16.42 8.08
N GLN A 13 5.49 15.34 8.76
CA GLN A 13 6.89 14.99 8.95
C GLN A 13 7.51 14.30 7.74
N ASP A 14 6.73 14.00 6.72
CA ASP A 14 7.21 13.29 5.54
C ASP A 14 7.78 11.90 5.87
N LEU A 15 7.10 11.19 6.77
CA LEU A 15 7.46 9.84 7.19
C LEU A 15 6.47 8.78 6.72
N ASN A 16 5.37 9.21 6.11
CA ASN A 16 4.31 8.33 5.60
C ASN A 16 3.79 8.91 4.30
N ARG A 17 3.70 8.06 3.28
CA ARG A 17 3.35 8.52 1.94
C ARG A 17 2.61 7.48 1.12
N LEU A 18 1.88 7.94 0.11
CA LEU A 18 1.34 7.12 -0.95
C LEU A 18 2.21 7.27 -2.18
N ARG A 19 2.61 6.16 -2.76
CA ARG A 19 3.17 6.10 -4.11
C ARG A 19 2.05 5.69 -5.04
N VAL A 20 1.78 6.48 -6.06
CA VAL A 20 0.66 6.26 -6.98
C VAL A 20 1.18 6.14 -8.40
N ARG A 21 0.70 5.14 -9.12
CA ARG A 21 0.96 4.98 -10.55
C ARG A 21 -0.36 4.73 -11.26
N LEU A 22 -0.68 5.60 -12.21
CA LEU A 22 -1.88 5.51 -13.02
C LEU A 22 -1.47 5.38 -14.48
N THR A 23 -2.06 4.43 -15.18
CA THR A 23 -1.79 4.22 -16.60
C THR A 23 -3.07 4.50 -17.37
N THR A 24 -2.98 5.33 -18.41
CA THR A 24 -4.11 5.68 -19.28
C THR A 24 -3.79 5.34 -20.72
N GLU A 25 -4.84 5.09 -21.49
CA GLU A 25 -4.76 4.89 -22.93
C GLU A 25 -5.98 5.57 -23.55
N ASN A 26 -5.73 6.45 -24.52
CA ASN A 26 -6.80 7.25 -25.17
C ASN A 26 -7.68 7.98 -24.15
N GLY A 27 -7.07 8.48 -23.07
CA GLY A 27 -7.78 9.20 -22.02
C GLY A 27 -8.52 8.33 -21.02
N GLU A 28 -8.48 7.01 -21.18
CA GLU A 28 -9.12 6.07 -20.25
C GLU A 28 -8.11 5.42 -19.33
N LEU A 29 -8.51 5.25 -18.07
CA LEU A 29 -7.69 4.56 -17.06
C LEU A 29 -7.67 3.06 -17.36
N ILE A 30 -6.48 2.49 -17.55
CA ILE A 30 -6.31 1.05 -17.83
C ILE A 30 -5.56 0.30 -16.75
N ASP A 31 -4.88 0.99 -15.83
CA ASP A 31 -4.19 0.36 -14.71
C ASP A 31 -4.03 1.34 -13.56
N VAL A 32 -4.05 0.84 -12.33
CA VAL A 32 -3.87 1.63 -11.11
C VAL A 32 -2.99 0.89 -10.13
N MET A 33 -2.15 1.63 -9.41
CA MET A 33 -1.37 1.11 -8.28
C MET A 33 -1.32 2.19 -7.21
N TYR A 34 -1.70 1.84 -5.97
CA TYR A 34 -1.57 2.69 -4.79
C TYR A 34 -0.78 1.92 -3.75
N GLN A 35 0.32 2.50 -3.28
CA GLN A 35 1.15 1.83 -2.27
C GLN A 35 1.39 2.78 -1.09
N PHE A 36 1.04 2.30 0.10
CA PHE A 36 1.36 2.99 1.34
C PHE A 36 2.77 2.60 1.78
N GLU A 37 3.61 3.60 1.97
CA GLU A 37 4.99 3.45 2.44
C GLU A 37 5.20 4.26 3.71
N SER A 38 5.90 3.68 4.67
CA SER A 38 6.26 4.33 5.92
C SER A 38 7.77 4.26 6.12
N PHE A 39 8.35 5.35 6.65
CA PHE A 39 9.78 5.39 6.95
C PHE A 39 10.01 4.76 8.32
N ILE A 40 10.64 3.59 8.33
CA ILE A 40 10.86 2.78 9.53
C ILE A 40 12.29 2.25 9.52
N ASN A 41 13.03 2.44 10.62
CA ASN A 41 14.40 1.98 10.75
C ASN A 41 15.29 2.46 9.60
N ASN A 42 15.20 3.76 9.30
CA ASN A 42 16.01 4.45 8.29
C ASN A 42 15.79 3.98 6.84
N LYS A 43 14.62 3.41 6.56
CA LYS A 43 14.27 3.03 5.18
C LYS A 43 12.78 3.15 4.93
N TRP A 44 12.41 3.32 3.67
CA TRP A 44 11.01 3.29 3.25
C TRP A 44 10.56 1.84 3.12
N VAL A 45 9.45 1.54 3.77
CA VAL A 45 8.88 0.19 3.82
C VAL A 45 7.48 0.22 3.24
N ALA A 46 7.21 -0.64 2.27
CA ALA A 46 5.87 -0.82 1.73
C ALA A 46 5.03 -1.65 2.71
N ILE A 47 3.87 -1.15 3.09
CA ILE A 47 2.99 -1.79 4.07
C ILE A 47 1.71 -2.32 3.43
N VAL A 48 1.10 -1.53 2.53
CA VAL A 48 -0.11 -1.94 1.82
C VAL A 48 0.04 -1.57 0.35
N ARG A 49 -0.39 -2.46 -0.52
CA ARG A 49 -0.41 -2.20 -1.95
C ARG A 49 -1.74 -2.60 -2.56
N TYR A 50 -2.37 -1.66 -3.23
CA TYR A 50 -3.51 -1.90 -4.09
C TYR A 50 -3.06 -1.91 -5.53
N ASP A 51 -3.42 -2.94 -6.28
CA ASP A 51 -3.19 -2.94 -7.71
C ASP A 51 -4.22 -3.78 -8.46
N TRP A 52 -4.21 -3.64 -9.78
CA TRP A 52 -5.07 -4.37 -10.70
C TRP A 52 -4.20 -5.36 -11.47
N ALA A 53 -4.35 -6.64 -11.18
CA ALA A 53 -3.60 -7.68 -11.85
C ALA A 53 -4.53 -8.78 -12.35
N HIS A 54 -4.29 -9.24 -13.58
CA HIS A 54 -5.06 -10.33 -14.19
C HIS A 54 -6.58 -10.10 -14.21
N GLY A 55 -7.00 -8.82 -14.34
CA GLY A 55 -8.42 -8.46 -14.37
C GLY A 55 -9.07 -8.35 -13.00
N TYR A 56 -8.31 -8.41 -11.92
CA TYR A 56 -8.83 -8.33 -10.56
C TYR A 56 -8.16 -7.21 -9.78
N PHE A 57 -8.98 -6.47 -9.02
CA PHE A 57 -8.48 -5.50 -8.08
C PHE A 57 -8.21 -6.19 -6.75
N HIS A 58 -7.01 -5.97 -6.18
CA HIS A 58 -6.67 -6.60 -4.91
C HIS A 58 -5.84 -5.68 -4.03
N ARG A 59 -5.86 -5.99 -2.73
CA ARG A 59 -5.04 -5.35 -1.72
C ARG A 59 -4.10 -6.40 -1.14
N ASP A 60 -2.81 -6.08 -1.14
CA ASP A 60 -1.79 -6.85 -0.44
C ASP A 60 -1.43 -6.12 0.85
N VAL A 61 -1.56 -6.80 2.00
CA VAL A 61 -1.00 -6.31 3.27
C VAL A 61 0.33 -7.04 3.47
N ILE A 62 1.41 -6.27 3.52
CA ILE A 62 2.76 -6.80 3.54
C ILE A 62 3.22 -6.96 4.99
N GLN A 63 3.73 -8.15 5.33
CA GLN A 63 4.20 -8.48 6.66
C GLN A 63 5.69 -8.13 6.79
N PRO A 64 6.22 -7.94 8.02
CA PRO A 64 7.64 -7.66 8.21
C PRO A 64 8.59 -8.73 7.66
N ASN A 65 8.12 -9.97 7.53
CA ASN A 65 8.91 -11.06 6.92
C ASN A 65 8.82 -11.10 5.39
N GLY A 66 8.05 -10.17 4.78
CA GLY A 66 7.85 -10.11 3.34
C GLY A 66 6.65 -10.86 2.81
N ASP A 67 5.99 -11.67 3.65
CA ASP A 67 4.75 -12.35 3.25
C ASP A 67 3.66 -11.34 2.95
N LYS A 68 2.77 -11.70 2.03
CA LYS A 68 1.66 -10.84 1.61
C LYS A 68 0.33 -11.52 1.92
N GLU A 69 -0.54 -10.77 2.58
CA GLU A 69 -1.92 -11.19 2.79
C GLU A 69 -2.76 -10.54 1.70
N LYS A 70 -3.18 -11.33 0.72
CA LYS A 70 -3.90 -10.85 -0.45
C LYS A 70 -5.41 -10.95 -0.27
N GLN A 71 -6.10 -9.85 -0.58
CA GLN A 71 -7.56 -9.79 -0.57
C GLN A 71 -8.07 -9.29 -1.92
N LEU A 72 -9.00 -10.05 -2.51
CA LEU A 72 -9.71 -9.61 -3.71
C LEU A 72 -10.80 -8.62 -3.29
N ILE A 73 -10.92 -7.53 -4.04
CA ILE A 73 -11.92 -6.51 -3.76
C ILE A 73 -12.71 -6.29 -5.04
N GLU A 74 -14.02 -6.57 -4.98
CA GLU A 74 -14.89 -6.39 -6.13
C GLU A 74 -15.16 -4.90 -6.34
N MET A 75 -14.88 -4.43 -7.56
CA MET A 75 -15.09 -3.06 -7.97
C MET A 75 -15.72 -3.01 -9.35
N ASP A 76 -16.60 -2.04 -9.57
CA ASP A 76 -17.31 -1.87 -10.84
C ASP A 76 -16.39 -1.40 -11.96
N SER A 77 -15.35 -0.63 -11.61
CA SER A 77 -14.47 -0.01 -12.58
C SER A 77 -13.13 0.33 -11.95
N LEU A 78 -12.12 0.58 -12.78
CA LEU A 78 -10.83 1.07 -12.31
C LEU A 78 -10.94 2.44 -11.64
N LYS A 79 -11.86 3.27 -12.10
CA LYS A 79 -12.09 4.58 -11.47
C LYS A 79 -12.60 4.43 -10.04
N SER A 80 -13.56 3.53 -9.81
CA SER A 80 -14.07 3.23 -8.46
C SER A 80 -12.99 2.58 -7.60
N ALA A 81 -12.20 1.68 -8.19
CA ALA A 81 -11.08 1.03 -7.50
C ALA A 81 -10.04 2.05 -7.04
N SER A 82 -9.68 3.01 -7.90
CA SER A 82 -8.75 4.09 -7.58
C SER A 82 -9.24 4.92 -6.40
N LYS A 83 -10.51 5.32 -6.43
CA LYS A 83 -11.11 6.10 -5.33
C LYS A 83 -11.13 5.32 -4.03
N TYR A 84 -11.48 4.04 -4.08
CA TYR A 84 -11.51 3.17 -2.92
C TYR A 84 -10.13 3.05 -2.28
N ALA A 85 -9.11 2.77 -3.08
CA ALA A 85 -7.74 2.63 -2.60
C ALA A 85 -7.24 3.92 -1.94
N GLU A 86 -7.42 5.05 -2.61
CA GLU A 86 -7.00 6.34 -2.07
C GLU A 86 -7.69 6.65 -0.75
N GLN A 87 -9.01 6.45 -0.68
CA GLN A 87 -9.78 6.76 0.51
C GLN A 87 -9.40 5.85 1.68
N ASP A 88 -9.27 4.55 1.45
CA ASP A 88 -8.88 3.60 2.48
C ASP A 88 -7.51 3.95 3.06
N LEU A 89 -6.54 4.22 2.20
CA LEU A 89 -5.18 4.51 2.67
C LEU A 89 -5.09 5.86 3.37
N LYS A 90 -5.82 6.88 2.90
CA LYS A 90 -5.86 8.18 3.59
C LYS A 90 -6.52 8.09 4.96
N ASP A 91 -7.57 7.27 5.07
CA ASP A 91 -8.31 7.14 6.33
C ASP A 91 -7.65 6.19 7.31
N ARG A 92 -6.95 5.16 6.84
CA ARG A 92 -6.51 4.05 7.67
C ARG A 92 -5.01 3.79 7.67
N TRP A 93 -4.18 4.65 7.10
CA TRP A 93 -2.74 4.42 7.05
C TRP A 93 -2.13 4.25 8.44
N GLU A 94 -2.62 5.00 9.44
CA GLU A 94 -2.12 4.90 10.82
C GLU A 94 -2.40 3.52 11.40
N TRP A 95 -3.58 2.99 11.17
CA TRP A 95 -3.94 1.64 11.60
C TRP A 95 -3.07 0.58 10.94
N TYR A 96 -2.84 0.70 9.64
CA TYR A 96 -1.97 -0.22 8.91
C TYR A 96 -0.53 -0.16 9.44
N ARG A 97 -0.03 1.05 9.68
CA ARG A 97 1.31 1.25 10.22
C ARG A 97 1.45 0.63 11.59
N GLU A 98 0.52 0.88 12.50
CA GLU A 98 0.53 0.32 13.86
C GLU A 98 0.51 -1.20 13.84
N SER A 99 -0.31 -1.80 12.99
CA SER A 99 -0.36 -3.26 12.83
C SER A 99 0.98 -3.82 12.37
N TYR A 100 1.63 -3.16 11.42
CA TYR A 100 2.95 -3.54 10.94
C TYR A 100 4.00 -3.46 12.06
N ILE A 101 4.02 -2.35 12.80
CA ILE A 101 4.95 -2.14 13.91
C ILE A 101 4.77 -3.20 15.00
N LYS A 102 3.54 -3.54 15.35
CA LYS A 102 3.26 -4.59 16.34
C LYS A 102 3.85 -5.94 15.90
N LYS A 103 3.68 -6.30 14.65
CA LYS A 103 4.22 -7.55 14.09
C LYS A 103 5.74 -7.52 14.04
N LEU A 104 6.33 -6.37 13.72
CA LEU A 104 7.77 -6.18 13.71
C LEU A 104 8.36 -6.36 15.13
N LYS A 105 7.73 -5.81 16.16
CA LYS A 105 8.13 -5.98 17.55
C LYS A 105 8.06 -7.43 18.00
N LYS A 106 7.00 -8.15 17.64
CA LYS A 106 6.86 -9.58 17.94
C LYS A 106 7.97 -10.40 17.31
N LYS A 107 8.33 -10.09 16.08
CA LYS A 107 9.43 -10.76 15.37
C LYS A 107 10.76 -10.55 16.07
N LEU A 108 11.05 -9.33 16.50
CA LEU A 108 12.27 -9.00 17.24
C LEU A 108 12.32 -9.72 18.59
N LEU A 109 11.23 -9.72 19.34
CA LEU A 109 11.16 -10.42 20.63
C LEU A 109 11.36 -11.92 20.48
N TRP A 110 10.79 -12.51 19.43
CA TRP A 110 10.96 -13.93 19.15
C TRP A 110 12.42 -14.26 18.88
N HIS A 111 13.13 -13.45 18.11
CA HIS A 111 14.56 -13.64 17.84
C HIS A 111 15.40 -13.51 19.12
N ILE A 112 15.09 -12.54 19.98
CA ILE A 112 15.80 -12.36 21.26
C ILE A 112 15.62 -13.59 22.14
N LYS A 113 14.40 -14.14 22.23
CA LYS A 113 14.13 -15.33 23.05
C LYS A 113 14.84 -16.58 22.57
N LYS A 114 15.28 -16.61 21.31
CA LYS A 114 16.00 -17.74 20.73
C LYS A 114 17.50 -17.68 20.95
N LEU A 115 18.01 -16.57 21.44
CA LEU A 115 19.42 -16.46 21.82
C LEU A 115 19.67 -17.15 23.14
#